data_3a624ccaa8bff4e356c5f0a18ec02a56
#
_entry.id   3a624ccaa8bff4e356c5f0a18ec02a56
#
_cell.length_a   1.000
_cell.length_b   1.000
_cell.length_c   1.000
_cell.angle_alpha   90.00
_cell.angle_beta   90.00
_cell.angle_gamma   90.00
#
_symmetry.space_group_name_H-M   'P 1'
#
loop_
_entity.id
_entity.type
_entity.pdbx_description
1 polymer ?
#
loop_
_entity_poly.entity_id
_entity_poly.type
_entity_poly.pdbx_seq_one_letter_code
_entity_poly.pdbx_strand_id
1 'polypeptide(L)'
;MRFFRRTRLLFSATFITGLLLLAGALLVGFDIDEEGRVRPASNGVLAQGIENSTDECVVCHVDQTPGIVNQFGESDHFSNNVSCSDCHLVEEGYAGSVQHPNEEFYVLPLSSTAQCAECHREQVAQFNLSRHALPSYVAYAGTDPLTEDQLAMYQSIPERGGIDSRNRNSLHAMEGEAVTRFACETCHNVGRPNPDGSIGNCTACHIRHEFSLEQVRKPETCNACHIGPDHPQWEIYSESGHGISYLTGGDDWNWDAEPGNVTTVDFPAPTCATCHMSGFGLSATTHDVGDRLTWYLASAISSRRPAWEENRVRMQQVCLACHSNNFVDDFYDAGDALVDSINTWVMLSDWMMQPLKDNGLLTAQAFDEPIDFTYFNIWHHWGRTAKFGSWMQGADYVQWHGAYEILHDLAILREEVDAKLEEAGLEPLDLPDNFPSIDAARDVVGSQSE
;
A
#
# COMPACT_ATOMS: atom_id res chain seq x y z
N MET A 1 -54.87 27.86 -34.31
CA MET A 1 -54.25 26.88 -35.20
C MET A 1 -52.72 26.79 -35.13
N ARG A 2 -51.99 27.52 -34.26
CA ARG A 2 -50.50 27.41 -34.14
C ARG A 2 -50.00 26.54 -32.98
N PHE A 3 -50.87 26.15 -32.06
CA PHE A 3 -50.47 25.36 -30.86
C PHE A 3 -50.39 23.83 -31.15
N PHE A 4 -51.19 23.31 -32.06
CA PHE A 4 -51.22 21.87 -32.40
C PHE A 4 -50.06 21.42 -33.32
N ARG A 5 -49.34 22.34 -33.96
CA ARG A 5 -48.17 21.97 -34.80
C ARG A 5 -46.89 21.79 -33.98
N ARG A 6 -46.75 22.45 -32.83
CA ARG A 6 -45.55 22.32 -31.96
C ARG A 6 -45.52 21.01 -31.17
N THR A 7 -46.71 20.56 -30.72
CA THR A 7 -46.83 19.28 -29.98
C THR A 7 -46.55 18.05 -30.86
N ARG A 8 -46.90 18.06 -32.12
CA ARG A 8 -46.58 16.94 -33.03
C ARG A 8 -45.09 16.87 -33.39
N LEU A 9 -44.37 17.96 -33.46
CA LEU A 9 -42.95 18.00 -33.69
C LEU A 9 -42.14 17.53 -32.45
N LEU A 10 -42.60 17.85 -31.23
CA LEU A 10 -41.98 17.39 -29.99
C LEU A 10 -42.17 15.87 -29.78
N PHE A 11 -43.37 15.34 -30.08
CA PHE A 11 -43.61 13.90 -30.01
C PHE A 11 -42.82 13.09 -31.06
N SER A 12 -42.66 13.65 -32.28
CA SER A 12 -41.82 12.98 -33.30
C SER A 12 -40.34 13.03 -32.97
N ALA A 13 -39.85 14.15 -32.38
CA ALA A 13 -38.44 14.24 -31.99
C ALA A 13 -38.10 13.33 -30.83
N THR A 14 -38.94 13.20 -29.79
CA THR A 14 -38.74 12.28 -28.67
C THR A 14 -38.83 10.81 -29.10
N PHE A 15 -39.71 10.49 -30.06
CA PHE A 15 -39.83 9.14 -30.57
C PHE A 15 -38.61 8.75 -31.45
N ILE A 16 -38.10 9.68 -32.27
CA ILE A 16 -36.91 9.45 -33.10
C ILE A 16 -35.64 9.37 -32.18
N THR A 17 -35.54 10.21 -31.15
CA THR A 17 -34.40 10.13 -30.18
C THR A 17 -34.47 8.86 -29.37
N GLY A 18 -35.63 8.41 -28.96
CA GLY A 18 -35.81 7.09 -28.30
C GLY A 18 -35.45 5.92 -29.22
N LEU A 19 -35.84 5.98 -30.51
CA LEU A 19 -35.47 4.95 -31.49
C LEU A 19 -33.97 4.94 -31.83
N LEU A 20 -33.32 6.11 -31.86
CA LEU A 20 -31.89 6.25 -32.07
C LEU A 20 -31.09 5.79 -30.84
N LEU A 21 -31.60 6.01 -29.63
CA LEU A 21 -31.00 5.47 -28.39
C LEU A 21 -31.20 3.95 -28.29
N LEU A 22 -32.37 3.42 -28.71
CA LEU A 22 -32.58 1.97 -28.81
C LEU A 22 -31.72 1.32 -29.92
N ALA A 23 -31.59 1.99 -31.07
CA ALA A 23 -30.71 1.51 -32.14
C ALA A 23 -29.23 1.64 -31.79
N GLY A 24 -28.85 2.67 -31.00
CA GLY A 24 -27.52 2.81 -30.43
C GLY A 24 -27.21 1.74 -29.36
N ALA A 25 -28.19 1.37 -28.54
CA ALA A 25 -28.07 0.28 -27.58
C ALA A 25 -28.02 -1.11 -28.25
N LEU A 26 -28.64 -1.26 -29.42
CA LEU A 26 -28.56 -2.49 -30.25
C LEU A 26 -27.27 -2.61 -31.06
N LEU A 27 -26.50 -1.49 -31.18
CA LEU A 27 -25.19 -1.49 -31.86
C LEU A 27 -24.02 -1.72 -30.88
N VAL A 28 -24.25 -1.57 -29.59
CA VAL A 28 -23.35 -2.05 -28.53
C VAL A 28 -23.87 -3.43 -28.16
N GLY A 29 -23.38 -4.44 -28.86
CA GLY A 29 -23.91 -5.80 -28.79
C GLY A 29 -23.92 -6.35 -27.38
N PHE A 30 -25.08 -6.36 -26.74
CA PHE A 30 -25.35 -7.20 -25.58
C PHE A 30 -26.10 -8.44 -26.08
N ASP A 31 -25.55 -9.62 -25.86
CA ASP A 31 -26.27 -10.86 -25.99
C ASP A 31 -26.98 -11.18 -24.67
N ILE A 32 -28.23 -11.60 -24.78
CA ILE A 32 -29.00 -12.07 -23.61
C ILE A 32 -29.14 -13.57 -23.78
N ASP A 33 -28.57 -14.34 -22.83
CA ASP A 33 -28.69 -15.80 -22.87
C ASP A 33 -30.14 -16.27 -22.57
N GLU A 34 -30.40 -17.56 -22.80
CA GLU A 34 -31.73 -18.16 -22.60
C GLU A 34 -32.24 -18.05 -21.17
N GLU A 35 -31.35 -17.72 -20.21
CA GLU A 35 -31.66 -17.50 -18.79
C GLU A 35 -31.84 -16.01 -18.44
N GLY A 36 -31.79 -15.12 -19.45
CA GLY A 36 -32.04 -13.68 -19.29
C GLY A 36 -30.85 -12.88 -18.72
N ARG A 37 -29.65 -13.44 -18.71
CA ARG A 37 -28.42 -12.77 -18.29
C ARG A 37 -27.82 -11.98 -19.46
N VAL A 38 -27.47 -10.71 -19.19
CA VAL A 38 -26.81 -9.84 -20.16
C VAL A 38 -25.34 -10.27 -20.28
N ARG A 39 -24.94 -10.72 -21.46
CA ARG A 39 -23.53 -10.98 -21.79
C ARG A 39 -22.99 -9.82 -22.61
N PRO A 40 -21.79 -9.31 -22.36
CA PRO A 40 -21.14 -8.41 -23.29
C PRO A 40 -20.91 -9.18 -24.59
N ALA A 41 -21.32 -8.62 -25.72
CA ALA A 41 -20.94 -9.20 -27.01
C ALA A 41 -19.43 -9.12 -27.13
N SER A 42 -18.81 -10.23 -27.46
CA SER A 42 -17.37 -10.38 -27.69
C SER A 42 -16.92 -9.68 -28.97
N ASN A 43 -17.19 -8.39 -29.12
CA ASN A 43 -16.72 -7.56 -30.23
C ASN A 43 -15.35 -6.92 -29.92
N GLY A 44 -14.66 -7.37 -28.85
CA GLY A 44 -13.29 -7.01 -28.56
C GLY A 44 -12.34 -7.68 -29.56
N VAL A 45 -11.39 -6.92 -30.08
CA VAL A 45 -10.24 -7.51 -30.76
C VAL A 45 -9.49 -8.32 -29.71
N LEU A 46 -9.39 -9.63 -29.91
CA LEU A 46 -8.61 -10.49 -29.02
C LEU A 46 -7.12 -10.15 -29.15
N ALA A 47 -6.37 -10.33 -28.07
CA ALA A 47 -4.92 -10.19 -28.08
C ALA A 47 -4.29 -11.09 -29.17
N GLN A 48 -3.25 -10.59 -29.80
CA GLN A 48 -2.62 -11.28 -30.95
C GLN A 48 -2.13 -12.67 -30.53
N GLY A 49 -2.59 -13.67 -31.22
CA GLY A 49 -2.22 -15.08 -31.03
C GLY A 49 -3.19 -15.85 -30.13
N ILE A 50 -3.97 -15.21 -29.27
CA ILE A 50 -4.92 -15.90 -28.38
C ILE A 50 -6.07 -16.52 -29.16
N GLU A 51 -6.45 -15.93 -30.30
CA GLU A 51 -7.49 -16.43 -31.22
C GLU A 51 -7.13 -17.77 -31.89
N ASN A 52 -5.85 -18.13 -31.88
CA ASN A 52 -5.35 -19.40 -32.43
C ASN A 52 -4.94 -20.38 -31.32
N SER A 53 -5.21 -20.06 -30.05
CA SER A 53 -4.88 -20.95 -28.96
C SER A 53 -5.61 -22.27 -29.04
N THR A 54 -4.88 -23.36 -28.77
CA THR A 54 -5.44 -24.71 -28.63
C THR A 54 -5.58 -25.13 -27.16
N ASP A 55 -5.29 -24.24 -26.23
CA ASP A 55 -5.51 -24.44 -24.79
C ASP A 55 -7.01 -24.55 -24.52
N GLU A 56 -7.44 -25.69 -23.98
CA GLU A 56 -8.87 -26.00 -23.73
C GLU A 56 -9.53 -24.98 -22.80
N CYS A 57 -8.79 -24.43 -21.83
CA CYS A 57 -9.28 -23.38 -20.95
C CYS A 57 -9.55 -22.10 -21.75
N VAL A 58 -8.61 -21.67 -22.58
CA VAL A 58 -8.76 -20.48 -23.44
C VAL A 58 -9.94 -20.65 -24.39
N VAL A 59 -10.06 -21.80 -25.08
CA VAL A 59 -11.12 -22.09 -26.07
C VAL A 59 -12.51 -21.96 -25.44
N CYS A 60 -12.69 -22.39 -24.17
CA CYS A 60 -13.97 -22.28 -23.48
C CYS A 60 -14.15 -20.86 -22.85
N HIS A 61 -13.12 -20.36 -22.17
CA HIS A 61 -13.22 -19.10 -21.41
C HIS A 61 -13.23 -17.85 -22.28
N VAL A 62 -12.85 -17.93 -23.57
CA VAL A 62 -13.00 -16.81 -24.51
C VAL A 62 -14.45 -16.34 -24.64
N ASP A 63 -15.41 -17.26 -24.46
CA ASP A 63 -16.84 -16.93 -24.47
C ASP A 63 -17.39 -16.64 -23.06
N GLN A 64 -16.82 -17.26 -22.00
CA GLN A 64 -17.33 -17.15 -20.63
C GLN A 64 -16.75 -15.92 -19.90
N THR A 65 -15.46 -15.65 -20.08
CA THR A 65 -14.71 -14.58 -19.42
C THR A 65 -13.74 -13.91 -20.40
N PRO A 66 -14.23 -13.29 -21.50
CA PRO A 66 -13.39 -12.79 -22.59
C PRO A 66 -12.36 -11.75 -22.13
N GLY A 67 -12.68 -10.93 -21.12
CA GLY A 67 -11.75 -9.93 -20.58
C GLY A 67 -10.53 -10.56 -19.91
N ILE A 68 -10.70 -11.67 -19.19
CA ILE A 68 -9.60 -12.42 -18.55
C ILE A 68 -8.70 -13.03 -19.63
N VAL A 69 -9.32 -13.67 -20.63
CA VAL A 69 -8.59 -14.31 -21.71
C VAL A 69 -7.80 -13.29 -22.53
N ASN A 70 -8.39 -12.12 -22.80
CA ASN A 70 -7.71 -11.07 -23.54
C ASN A 70 -6.50 -10.52 -22.77
N GLN A 71 -6.68 -10.17 -21.49
CA GLN A 71 -5.58 -9.71 -20.62
C GLN A 71 -4.45 -10.74 -20.52
N PHE A 72 -4.80 -12.03 -20.39
CA PHE A 72 -3.81 -13.10 -20.36
C PHE A 72 -3.04 -13.19 -21.69
N GLY A 73 -3.71 -13.03 -22.83
CA GLY A 73 -3.09 -13.02 -24.15
C GLY A 73 -2.09 -11.88 -24.37
N GLU A 74 -2.19 -10.79 -23.62
CA GLU A 74 -1.26 -9.66 -23.63
C GLU A 74 -0.07 -9.84 -22.67
N SER A 75 -0.09 -10.89 -21.81
CA SER A 75 0.91 -11.13 -20.79
C SER A 75 2.18 -11.80 -21.31
N ASP A 76 3.29 -11.53 -20.62
CA ASP A 76 4.55 -12.27 -20.83
C ASP A 76 4.40 -13.75 -20.48
N HIS A 77 3.50 -14.14 -19.59
CA HIS A 77 3.20 -15.52 -19.27
C HIS A 77 2.69 -16.26 -20.51
N PHE A 78 1.73 -15.70 -21.22
CA PHE A 78 1.23 -16.29 -22.47
C PHE A 78 2.34 -16.40 -23.52
N SER A 79 3.13 -15.34 -23.70
CA SER A 79 4.26 -15.30 -24.67
C SER A 79 5.35 -16.34 -24.34
N ASN A 80 5.48 -16.73 -23.08
CA ASN A 80 6.43 -17.73 -22.59
C ASN A 80 5.80 -19.13 -22.42
N ASN A 81 4.64 -19.39 -23.02
CA ASN A 81 3.92 -20.66 -23.00
C ASN A 81 3.48 -21.13 -21.61
N VAL A 82 3.25 -20.21 -20.69
CA VAL A 82 2.53 -20.51 -19.44
C VAL A 82 1.05 -20.61 -19.77
N SER A 83 0.36 -21.59 -19.20
CA SER A 83 -1.07 -21.85 -19.43
C SER A 83 -1.92 -21.47 -18.22
N CYS A 84 -3.24 -21.41 -18.41
CA CYS A 84 -4.16 -21.21 -17.29
C CYS A 84 -4.01 -22.31 -16.24
N SER A 85 -3.76 -23.55 -16.68
CA SER A 85 -3.61 -24.72 -15.82
C SER A 85 -2.38 -24.64 -14.90
N ASP A 86 -1.29 -23.99 -15.33
CA ASP A 86 -0.08 -23.85 -14.49
C ASP A 86 -0.32 -23.05 -13.21
N CYS A 87 -1.32 -22.16 -13.22
CA CYS A 87 -1.68 -21.35 -12.08
C CYS A 87 -2.95 -21.85 -11.37
N HIS A 88 -3.88 -22.46 -12.09
CA HIS A 88 -5.23 -22.73 -11.58
C HIS A 88 -5.55 -24.20 -11.35
N LEU A 89 -4.94 -25.14 -12.10
CA LEU A 89 -5.23 -26.56 -11.96
C LEU A 89 -4.54 -27.15 -10.74
N VAL A 90 -5.31 -27.86 -9.90
CA VAL A 90 -4.82 -28.49 -8.67
C VAL A 90 -5.44 -29.87 -8.48
N GLU A 91 -4.88 -30.66 -7.57
CA GLU A 91 -5.45 -31.96 -7.20
C GLU A 91 -6.72 -31.82 -6.37
N GLU A 92 -7.56 -32.85 -6.37
CA GLU A 92 -8.74 -32.93 -5.49
C GLU A 92 -8.32 -32.79 -4.03
N GLY A 93 -9.03 -31.93 -3.30
CA GLY A 93 -8.77 -31.67 -1.88
C GLY A 93 -7.64 -30.69 -1.59
N TYR A 94 -7.04 -30.09 -2.61
CA TYR A 94 -6.13 -28.97 -2.39
C TYR A 94 -6.84 -27.82 -1.67
N ALA A 95 -6.18 -27.23 -0.67
CA ALA A 95 -6.81 -26.22 0.16
C ALA A 95 -7.22 -24.97 -0.64
N GLY A 96 -8.50 -24.62 -0.57
CA GLY A 96 -9.08 -23.52 -1.36
C GLY A 96 -9.54 -23.89 -2.77
N SER A 97 -9.37 -25.14 -3.19
CA SER A 97 -9.85 -25.62 -4.49
C SER A 97 -11.37 -25.77 -4.55
N VAL A 98 -11.90 -25.64 -5.75
CA VAL A 98 -13.28 -25.98 -6.09
C VAL A 98 -13.29 -26.91 -7.30
N GLN A 99 -14.29 -27.80 -7.37
CA GLN A 99 -14.50 -28.58 -8.58
C GLN A 99 -14.98 -27.66 -9.71
N HIS A 100 -14.39 -27.81 -10.89
CA HIS A 100 -14.81 -27.05 -12.06
C HIS A 100 -16.24 -27.49 -12.48
N PRO A 101 -17.16 -26.55 -12.75
CA PRO A 101 -18.60 -26.87 -12.89
C PRO A 101 -18.94 -27.94 -13.93
N ASN A 102 -18.17 -28.05 -14.99
CA ASN A 102 -18.50 -28.93 -16.13
C ASN A 102 -17.43 -30.01 -16.38
N GLU A 103 -16.45 -30.17 -15.45
CA GLU A 103 -15.30 -31.04 -15.67
C GLU A 103 -14.96 -31.86 -14.41
N GLU A 104 -14.23 -32.96 -14.60
CA GLU A 104 -13.77 -33.83 -13.52
C GLU A 104 -12.42 -33.39 -12.93
N PHE A 105 -12.13 -32.07 -12.90
CA PHE A 105 -10.93 -31.52 -12.31
C PHE A 105 -11.20 -30.40 -11.30
N TYR A 106 -10.19 -30.04 -10.54
CA TYR A 106 -10.25 -29.05 -9.48
C TYR A 106 -9.41 -27.84 -9.84
N VAL A 107 -9.89 -26.65 -9.50
CA VAL A 107 -9.22 -25.39 -9.77
C VAL A 107 -9.16 -24.50 -8.52
N LEU A 108 -8.14 -23.66 -8.45
CA LEU A 108 -8.08 -22.52 -7.56
C LEU A 108 -8.68 -21.30 -8.28
N PRO A 109 -9.84 -20.79 -7.90
CA PRO A 109 -10.38 -19.55 -8.48
C PRO A 109 -9.44 -18.36 -8.28
N LEU A 110 -8.70 -18.36 -7.15
CA LEU A 110 -7.65 -17.40 -6.84
C LEU A 110 -6.36 -18.19 -6.56
N SER A 111 -5.38 -18.06 -7.45
CA SER A 111 -4.07 -18.66 -7.26
C SER A 111 -3.40 -18.09 -6.02
N SER A 112 -2.80 -18.93 -5.20
CA SER A 112 -2.05 -18.54 -4.02
C SER A 112 -0.59 -18.24 -4.36
N THR A 113 0.16 -17.76 -3.40
CA THR A 113 1.62 -17.55 -3.53
C THR A 113 2.37 -18.86 -3.80
N ALA A 114 1.83 -20.02 -3.41
CA ALA A 114 2.43 -21.31 -3.68
C ALA A 114 2.52 -21.61 -5.18
N GLN A 115 1.48 -21.29 -5.98
CA GLN A 115 1.52 -21.47 -7.43
C GLN A 115 2.58 -20.57 -8.08
N CYS A 116 2.69 -19.31 -7.61
CA CYS A 116 3.73 -18.42 -8.10
C CYS A 116 5.14 -18.95 -7.78
N ALA A 117 5.32 -19.58 -6.62
CA ALA A 117 6.60 -20.13 -6.15
C ALA A 117 7.11 -21.31 -7.00
N GLU A 118 6.27 -21.96 -7.80
CA GLU A 118 6.71 -23.04 -8.70
C GLU A 118 7.79 -22.54 -9.69
N CYS A 119 7.67 -21.29 -10.13
CA CYS A 119 8.62 -20.64 -11.04
C CYS A 119 9.38 -19.47 -10.36
N HIS A 120 8.73 -18.67 -9.49
CA HIS A 120 9.25 -17.44 -8.90
C HIS A 120 9.74 -17.62 -7.45
N ARG A 121 10.53 -18.66 -7.18
CA ARG A 121 10.97 -19.04 -5.82
C ARG A 121 11.76 -17.96 -5.11
N GLU A 122 12.64 -17.27 -5.83
CA GLU A 122 13.48 -16.21 -5.26
C GLU A 122 12.63 -15.01 -4.85
N GLN A 123 11.71 -14.58 -5.71
CA GLN A 123 10.80 -13.48 -5.46
C GLN A 123 9.91 -13.75 -4.24
N VAL A 124 9.37 -14.96 -4.15
CA VAL A 124 8.57 -15.39 -2.98
C VAL A 124 9.42 -15.43 -1.71
N ALA A 125 10.65 -15.93 -1.78
CA ALA A 125 11.55 -15.96 -0.62
C ALA A 125 11.87 -14.53 -0.13
N GLN A 126 12.18 -13.59 -1.03
CA GLN A 126 12.41 -12.18 -0.72
C GLN A 126 11.15 -11.52 -0.15
N PHE A 127 10.00 -11.75 -0.77
CA PHE A 127 8.71 -11.22 -0.28
C PHE A 127 8.43 -11.67 1.15
N ASN A 128 8.66 -12.94 1.47
CA ASN A 128 8.42 -13.49 2.81
C ASN A 128 9.31 -12.86 3.90
N LEU A 129 10.43 -12.24 3.56
CA LEU A 129 11.26 -11.47 4.48
C LEU A 129 10.73 -10.03 4.69
N SER A 130 9.91 -9.53 3.78
CA SER A 130 9.44 -8.15 3.77
C SER A 130 8.30 -7.90 4.76
N ARG A 131 8.07 -6.61 5.06
CA ARG A 131 6.91 -6.20 5.85
C ARG A 131 5.58 -6.30 5.09
N HIS A 132 5.60 -6.50 3.78
CA HIS A 132 4.40 -6.79 3.00
C HIS A 132 3.88 -8.22 3.19
N ALA A 133 4.70 -9.13 3.72
CA ALA A 133 4.28 -10.48 4.11
C ALA A 133 3.48 -10.47 5.43
N LEU A 134 3.67 -11.44 6.29
CA LEU A 134 2.96 -11.54 7.58
C LEU A 134 2.91 -10.26 8.41
N PRO A 135 3.99 -9.42 8.48
CA PRO A 135 3.91 -8.18 9.25
C PRO A 135 2.78 -7.23 8.85
N SER A 136 2.43 -7.15 7.56
CA SER A 136 1.31 -6.31 7.12
C SER A 136 -0.04 -6.84 7.63
N TYR A 137 -0.24 -8.14 7.59
CA TYR A 137 -1.44 -8.79 8.12
C TYR A 137 -1.54 -8.64 9.64
N VAL A 138 -0.46 -8.93 10.36
CA VAL A 138 -0.40 -8.83 11.83
C VAL A 138 -0.64 -7.39 12.31
N ALA A 139 -0.26 -6.38 11.54
CA ALA A 139 -0.45 -4.98 11.91
C ALA A 139 -1.90 -4.61 12.26
N TYR A 140 -2.88 -5.26 11.63
CA TYR A 140 -4.29 -5.04 11.96
C TYR A 140 -4.96 -6.24 12.63
N ALA A 141 -4.60 -7.47 12.24
CA ALA A 141 -5.28 -8.68 12.71
C ALA A 141 -4.71 -9.22 14.04
N GLY A 142 -3.50 -8.81 14.41
CA GLY A 142 -2.75 -9.42 15.51
C GLY A 142 -2.21 -10.80 15.15
N THR A 143 -1.63 -11.49 16.12
CA THR A 143 -1.04 -12.83 15.93
C THR A 143 -1.99 -13.98 16.26
N ASP A 144 -3.12 -13.73 16.93
CA ASP A 144 -4.08 -14.77 17.31
C ASP A 144 -4.64 -15.61 16.15
N PRO A 145 -4.85 -15.04 14.92
CA PRO A 145 -5.33 -15.83 13.80
C PRO A 145 -4.27 -16.76 13.16
N LEU A 146 -2.98 -16.62 13.53
CA LEU A 146 -1.89 -17.37 12.92
C LEU A 146 -1.83 -18.81 13.47
N THR A 147 -1.52 -19.77 12.60
CA THR A 147 -1.12 -21.13 13.01
C THR A 147 0.24 -21.09 13.72
N GLU A 148 0.61 -22.18 14.40
CA GLU A 148 1.92 -22.28 15.07
C GLU A 148 3.09 -22.08 14.08
N ASP A 149 3.00 -22.67 12.89
CA ASP A 149 4.03 -22.52 11.86
C ASP A 149 4.11 -21.10 11.32
N GLN A 150 2.96 -20.45 11.10
CA GLN A 150 2.89 -19.04 10.66
C GLN A 150 3.40 -18.09 11.75
N LEU A 151 3.11 -18.36 13.02
CA LEU A 151 3.65 -17.59 14.14
C LEU A 151 5.16 -17.73 14.24
N ALA A 152 5.68 -18.95 14.10
CA ALA A 152 7.13 -19.20 14.07
C ALA A 152 7.80 -18.48 12.88
N MET A 153 7.18 -18.52 11.70
CA MET A 153 7.62 -17.79 10.52
C MET A 153 7.63 -16.27 10.78
N TYR A 154 6.54 -15.70 11.31
CA TYR A 154 6.45 -14.29 11.66
C TYR A 154 7.56 -13.86 12.64
N GLN A 155 7.80 -14.65 13.68
CA GLN A 155 8.82 -14.37 14.67
C GLN A 155 10.25 -14.44 14.10
N SER A 156 10.45 -15.22 13.04
CA SER A 156 11.74 -15.33 12.35
C SER A 156 12.06 -14.15 11.44
N ILE A 157 11.08 -13.32 11.09
CA ILE A 157 11.27 -12.16 10.21
C ILE A 157 11.97 -11.04 10.98
N PRO A 158 13.24 -10.68 10.64
CA PRO A 158 13.95 -9.57 11.33
C PRO A 158 13.22 -8.26 11.19
N GLU A 159 12.55 -8.07 10.05
CA GLU A 159 11.91 -6.83 9.63
C GLU A 159 10.45 -6.67 10.13
N ARG A 160 9.98 -7.49 11.08
CA ARG A 160 8.59 -7.38 11.59
C ARG A 160 8.28 -6.05 12.29
N GLY A 161 9.32 -5.27 12.65
CA GLY A 161 9.14 -3.91 13.19
C GLY A 161 8.59 -3.85 14.61
N GLY A 162 8.76 -4.92 15.41
CA GLY A 162 8.32 -4.96 16.80
C GLY A 162 6.80 -5.06 16.99
N ILE A 163 6.06 -5.45 15.98
CA ILE A 163 4.61 -5.68 16.07
C ILE A 163 4.40 -7.07 16.68
N ASP A 164 4.22 -7.14 17.99
CA ASP A 164 4.06 -8.41 18.72
C ASP A 164 2.69 -8.50 19.45
N SER A 165 1.70 -7.72 19.01
CA SER A 165 0.37 -7.76 19.59
C SER A 165 -0.35 -9.07 19.24
N ARG A 166 -0.89 -9.75 20.23
CA ARG A 166 -1.79 -10.89 20.01
C ARG A 166 -3.16 -10.45 19.53
N ASN A 167 -3.63 -9.30 20.01
CA ASN A 167 -4.95 -8.78 19.74
C ASN A 167 -4.98 -7.99 18.43
N ARG A 168 -6.17 -7.86 17.89
CA ARG A 168 -6.46 -6.94 16.79
C ARG A 168 -6.09 -5.51 17.17
N ASN A 169 -5.73 -4.71 16.18
CA ASN A 169 -5.52 -3.27 16.36
C ASN A 169 -6.73 -2.63 17.04
N SER A 170 -6.48 -1.66 17.94
CA SER A 170 -7.54 -1.02 18.73
C SER A 170 -8.58 -0.30 17.85
N LEU A 171 -8.16 0.39 16.79
CA LEU A 171 -9.09 1.02 15.83
C LEU A 171 -9.98 -0.02 15.16
N HIS A 172 -9.40 -1.13 14.66
CA HIS A 172 -10.19 -2.23 14.12
C HIS A 172 -11.23 -2.77 15.10
N ALA A 173 -10.88 -2.87 16.38
CA ALA A 173 -11.81 -3.31 17.41
C ALA A 173 -12.96 -2.32 17.64
N MET A 174 -12.70 -1.02 17.50
CA MET A 174 -13.69 0.06 17.68
C MET A 174 -14.59 0.24 16.45
N GLU A 175 -14.03 0.21 15.24
CA GLU A 175 -14.73 0.43 13.98
C GLU A 175 -15.61 -0.76 13.56
N GLY A 176 -15.22 -1.95 13.96
CA GLY A 176 -15.93 -3.19 13.65
C GLY A 176 -15.59 -3.77 12.28
N GLU A 177 -16.00 -5.03 12.08
CA GLU A 177 -15.58 -5.86 10.95
C GLU A 177 -16.03 -5.33 9.58
N ALA A 178 -17.18 -4.67 9.52
CA ALA A 178 -17.71 -4.13 8.26
C ALA A 178 -16.79 -3.01 7.71
N VAL A 179 -16.29 -2.13 8.57
CA VAL A 179 -15.32 -1.08 8.19
C VAL A 179 -13.98 -1.72 7.84
N THR A 180 -13.48 -2.60 8.70
CA THR A 180 -12.19 -3.27 8.50
C THR A 180 -12.09 -3.98 7.15
N ARG A 181 -13.16 -4.67 6.74
CA ARG A 181 -13.19 -5.40 5.46
C ARG A 181 -12.97 -4.51 4.24
N PHE A 182 -13.52 -3.30 4.24
CA PHE A 182 -13.40 -2.36 3.12
C PHE A 182 -12.26 -1.35 3.29
N ALA A 183 -11.69 -1.24 4.47
CA ALA A 183 -10.56 -0.36 4.78
C ALA A 183 -9.27 -1.16 5.00
N CYS A 184 -8.99 -1.60 6.22
CA CYS A 184 -7.73 -2.24 6.60
C CYS A 184 -7.38 -3.46 5.72
N GLU A 185 -8.36 -4.36 5.46
CA GLU A 185 -8.12 -5.56 4.67
C GLU A 185 -7.81 -5.27 3.20
N THR A 186 -8.30 -4.16 2.65
CA THR A 186 -8.03 -3.82 1.25
C THR A 186 -6.53 -3.67 0.99
N CYS A 187 -5.81 -3.05 1.92
CA CYS A 187 -4.36 -2.83 1.82
C CYS A 187 -3.55 -3.95 2.50
N HIS A 188 -3.93 -4.33 3.72
CA HIS A 188 -3.18 -5.29 4.53
C HIS A 188 -3.35 -6.75 4.10
N ASN A 189 -4.27 -7.04 3.17
CA ASN A 189 -4.42 -8.36 2.52
C ASN A 189 -3.18 -8.80 1.74
N VAL A 190 -2.28 -7.89 1.41
CA VAL A 190 -1.03 -8.21 0.72
C VAL A 190 -0.23 -9.29 1.45
N GLY A 191 -0.28 -9.34 2.78
CA GLY A 191 0.42 -10.33 3.61
C GLY A 191 -0.45 -11.42 4.22
N ARG A 192 -1.70 -11.56 3.77
CA ARG A 192 -2.65 -12.53 4.33
C ARG A 192 -2.19 -13.97 4.09
N PRO A 193 -2.32 -14.86 5.11
CA PRO A 193 -2.16 -16.29 4.91
C PRO A 193 -3.23 -16.87 3.96
N ASN A 194 -2.77 -17.73 3.05
CA ASN A 194 -3.63 -18.48 2.14
C ASN A 194 -4.10 -19.80 2.76
N PRO A 195 -5.18 -20.42 2.26
CA PRO A 195 -5.67 -21.70 2.77
C PRO A 195 -4.66 -22.84 2.72
N ASP A 196 -3.72 -22.81 1.77
CA ASP A 196 -2.63 -23.79 1.62
C ASP A 196 -1.43 -23.53 2.53
N GLY A 197 -1.48 -22.52 3.38
CA GLY A 197 -0.43 -22.12 4.32
C GLY A 197 0.61 -21.16 3.74
N SER A 198 0.62 -20.92 2.43
CA SER A 198 1.47 -19.91 1.82
C SER A 198 1.08 -18.49 2.26
N ILE A 199 1.99 -17.53 2.14
CA ILE A 199 1.79 -16.18 2.65
C ILE A 199 1.73 -15.19 1.49
N GLY A 200 0.73 -14.32 1.56
CA GLY A 200 0.67 -13.13 0.74
C GLY A 200 -0.14 -13.27 -0.54
N ASN A 201 -0.25 -12.13 -1.22
CA ASN A 201 -1.00 -11.97 -2.44
C ASN A 201 -0.16 -11.21 -3.47
N CYS A 202 0.50 -11.95 -4.37
CA CYS A 202 1.32 -11.36 -5.42
C CYS A 202 0.51 -10.44 -6.34
N THR A 203 -0.79 -10.76 -6.53
CA THR A 203 -1.68 -9.96 -7.38
C THR A 203 -2.18 -8.67 -6.74
N ALA A 204 -1.74 -8.35 -5.52
CA ALA A 204 -1.91 -7.02 -4.95
C ALA A 204 -1.06 -5.97 -5.69
N CYS A 205 0.09 -6.42 -6.25
CA CYS A 205 0.99 -5.58 -7.05
C CYS A 205 0.96 -5.96 -8.53
N HIS A 206 0.99 -7.25 -8.86
CA HIS A 206 0.93 -7.78 -10.23
C HIS A 206 -0.53 -7.98 -10.64
N ILE A 207 -1.11 -7.00 -11.32
CA ILE A 207 -2.52 -7.09 -11.74
C ILE A 207 -2.69 -8.27 -12.72
N ARG A 208 -3.55 -9.20 -12.34
CA ARG A 208 -3.94 -10.32 -13.16
C ARG A 208 -4.97 -9.84 -14.22
N HIS A 209 -4.96 -10.34 -15.40
CA HIS A 209 -4.12 -11.45 -15.91
C HIS A 209 -3.05 -10.95 -16.89
N GLU A 210 -2.88 -9.66 -17.01
CA GLU A 210 -1.89 -9.01 -17.87
C GLU A 210 -0.45 -9.16 -17.33
N PHE A 211 -0.27 -9.06 -16.01
CA PHE A 211 1.04 -9.14 -15.33
C PHE A 211 2.10 -8.22 -15.96
N SER A 212 1.70 -7.01 -16.32
CA SER A 212 2.51 -6.03 -17.04
C SER A 212 3.69 -5.50 -16.22
N LEU A 213 4.87 -5.42 -16.82
CA LEU A 213 6.04 -4.74 -16.22
C LEU A 213 5.80 -3.24 -16.11
N GLU A 214 5.16 -2.62 -17.10
CA GLU A 214 4.77 -1.21 -17.05
C GLU A 214 3.94 -0.92 -15.80
N GLN A 215 2.90 -1.72 -15.55
CA GLN A 215 1.98 -1.53 -14.45
C GLN A 215 2.71 -1.60 -13.09
N VAL A 216 3.57 -2.60 -12.83
CA VAL A 216 4.24 -2.74 -11.54
C VAL A 216 5.37 -1.74 -11.31
N ARG A 217 5.88 -1.10 -12.36
CA ARG A 217 6.92 -0.06 -12.30
C ARG A 217 6.35 1.34 -12.08
N LYS A 218 5.09 1.56 -12.47
CA LYS A 218 4.39 2.84 -12.27
C LYS A 218 4.01 3.03 -10.79
N PRO A 219 4.13 4.25 -10.27
CA PRO A 219 3.79 4.58 -8.88
C PRO A 219 2.35 4.25 -8.49
N GLU A 220 1.42 4.22 -9.45
CA GLU A 220 -0.01 3.92 -9.24
C GLU A 220 -0.23 2.55 -8.60
N THR A 221 0.64 1.59 -8.85
CA THR A 221 0.58 0.28 -8.19
C THR A 221 0.77 0.40 -6.68
N CYS A 222 1.71 1.23 -6.25
CA CYS A 222 1.98 1.46 -4.83
C CYS A 222 0.92 2.35 -4.19
N ASN A 223 0.44 3.35 -4.94
CA ASN A 223 -0.61 4.28 -4.55
C ASN A 223 -1.92 3.58 -4.15
N ALA A 224 -2.21 2.40 -4.67
CA ALA A 224 -3.39 1.63 -4.26
C ALA A 224 -3.50 1.43 -2.72
N CYS A 225 -2.35 1.47 -2.02
CA CYS A 225 -2.28 1.28 -0.56
C CYS A 225 -1.50 2.40 0.15
N HIS A 226 -0.47 2.98 -0.49
CA HIS A 226 0.40 4.00 0.10
C HIS A 226 -0.16 5.42 -0.13
N ILE A 227 -1.27 5.72 0.57
CA ILE A 227 -2.08 6.94 0.43
C ILE A 227 -2.73 7.27 1.78
N GLY A 228 -3.10 8.53 1.96
CA GLY A 228 -3.88 8.97 3.11
C GLY A 228 -3.06 9.52 4.27
N PRO A 229 -3.70 9.87 5.39
CA PRO A 229 -3.10 10.77 6.38
C PRO A 229 -1.93 10.17 7.16
N ASP A 230 -1.85 8.85 7.30
CA ASP A 230 -0.85 8.19 8.15
C ASP A 230 0.34 7.59 7.38
N HIS A 231 0.21 7.45 6.05
CA HIS A 231 1.28 7.01 5.16
C HIS A 231 1.11 7.58 3.74
N PRO A 232 1.16 8.91 3.58
CA PRO A 232 0.87 9.63 2.34
C PRO A 232 2.04 9.59 1.34
N GLN A 233 2.59 8.39 1.07
CA GLN A 233 3.80 8.29 0.24
C GLN A 233 3.55 8.71 -1.21
N TRP A 234 2.36 8.45 -1.75
CA TRP A 234 2.00 8.91 -3.09
C TRP A 234 1.94 10.44 -3.15
N GLU A 235 1.25 11.06 -2.20
CA GLU A 235 1.09 12.50 -2.12
C GLU A 235 2.46 13.18 -1.99
N ILE A 236 3.32 12.68 -1.11
CA ILE A 236 4.69 13.16 -0.91
C ILE A 236 5.52 13.00 -2.19
N TYR A 237 5.46 11.81 -2.83
CA TYR A 237 6.18 11.55 -4.06
C TYR A 237 5.73 12.49 -5.19
N SER A 238 4.42 12.70 -5.35
CA SER A 238 3.86 13.54 -6.41
C SER A 238 4.28 15.00 -6.33
N GLU A 239 4.61 15.51 -5.13
CA GLU A 239 5.15 16.87 -4.92
C GLU A 239 6.68 16.94 -5.10
N SER A 240 7.37 15.81 -5.00
CA SER A 240 8.82 15.76 -5.13
C SER A 240 9.29 16.07 -6.56
N GLY A 241 10.55 16.49 -6.72
CA GLY A 241 11.15 16.65 -8.05
C GLY A 241 11.09 15.37 -8.90
N HIS A 242 11.19 14.20 -8.27
CA HIS A 242 11.06 12.90 -8.94
C HIS A 242 9.63 12.64 -9.42
N GLY A 243 8.65 12.89 -8.58
CA GLY A 243 7.24 12.74 -8.93
C GLY A 243 6.79 13.72 -10.00
N ILE A 244 7.23 14.99 -9.94
CA ILE A 244 6.96 15.98 -10.99
C ILE A 244 7.54 15.51 -12.33
N SER A 245 8.76 14.96 -12.34
CA SER A 245 9.36 14.41 -13.57
C SER A 245 8.54 13.25 -14.13
N TYR A 246 8.08 12.34 -13.27
CA TYR A 246 7.19 11.25 -13.65
C TYR A 246 5.85 11.78 -14.21
N LEU A 247 5.17 12.65 -13.50
CA LEU A 247 3.85 13.18 -13.89
C LEU A 247 3.88 13.99 -15.19
N THR A 248 5.03 14.53 -15.56
CA THR A 248 5.20 15.37 -16.77
C THR A 248 5.77 14.63 -17.96
N GLY A 249 6.46 13.53 -17.77
CA GLY A 249 7.17 12.82 -18.85
C GLY A 249 7.06 11.30 -18.81
N GLY A 250 6.39 10.73 -17.82
CA GLY A 250 6.34 9.28 -17.60
C GLY A 250 5.71 8.48 -18.74
N ASP A 251 4.82 9.08 -19.52
CA ASP A 251 4.21 8.41 -20.68
C ASP A 251 5.24 8.04 -21.79
N ASP A 252 6.36 8.76 -21.83
CA ASP A 252 7.40 8.55 -22.84
C ASP A 252 8.55 7.65 -22.32
N TRP A 253 8.47 7.10 -21.09
CA TRP A 253 9.54 6.29 -20.51
C TRP A 253 9.50 4.85 -21.05
N ASN A 254 10.67 4.18 -21.03
CA ASN A 254 10.77 2.78 -21.47
C ASN A 254 10.36 1.81 -20.36
N TRP A 255 9.05 1.64 -20.19
CA TRP A 255 8.46 0.78 -19.15
C TRP A 255 8.79 -0.70 -19.34
N ASP A 256 9.06 -1.15 -20.58
CA ASP A 256 9.38 -2.53 -20.93
C ASP A 256 10.89 -2.84 -20.91
N ALA A 257 11.71 -1.91 -20.37
CA ALA A 257 13.14 -2.17 -20.18
C ALA A 257 13.36 -3.50 -19.43
N GLU A 258 14.32 -4.30 -19.89
CA GLU A 258 14.61 -5.62 -19.32
C GLU A 258 14.87 -5.55 -17.81
N PRO A 259 14.28 -6.45 -16.99
CA PRO A 259 14.53 -6.51 -15.55
C PRO A 259 16.03 -6.60 -15.24
N GLY A 260 16.49 -5.77 -14.29
CA GLY A 260 17.89 -5.72 -13.89
C GLY A 260 18.81 -4.87 -14.80
N ASN A 261 18.30 -4.36 -15.93
CA ASN A 261 19.05 -3.54 -16.87
C ASN A 261 18.47 -2.12 -17.02
N VAL A 262 17.59 -1.70 -16.12
CA VAL A 262 17.00 -0.35 -16.15
C VAL A 262 18.06 0.71 -15.89
N THR A 263 18.09 1.74 -16.73
CA THR A 263 19.07 2.83 -16.69
C THR A 263 18.40 4.20 -16.62
N THR A 264 19.20 5.25 -16.45
CA THR A 264 18.74 6.65 -16.49
C THR A 264 18.25 7.11 -17.87
N VAL A 265 18.47 6.31 -18.92
CA VAL A 265 17.92 6.54 -20.27
C VAL A 265 16.48 6.03 -20.33
N ASP A 266 16.22 4.90 -19.68
CA ASP A 266 14.88 4.31 -19.61
C ASP A 266 13.99 5.12 -18.66
N PHE A 267 14.50 5.45 -17.48
CA PHE A 267 13.81 6.22 -16.44
C PHE A 267 14.65 7.46 -16.07
N PRO A 268 14.32 8.63 -16.60
CA PRO A 268 15.03 9.89 -16.29
C PRO A 268 14.90 10.31 -14.82
N ALA A 269 13.89 9.80 -14.10
CA ALA A 269 13.73 9.95 -12.65
C ALA A 269 13.22 8.63 -12.04
N PRO A 270 13.51 8.35 -10.76
CA PRO A 270 13.06 7.12 -10.14
C PRO A 270 11.57 7.15 -9.80
N THR A 271 10.93 6.00 -9.92
CA THR A 271 9.59 5.72 -9.35
C THR A 271 9.72 5.03 -7.98
N CYS A 272 8.58 4.74 -7.34
CA CYS A 272 8.57 3.94 -6.11
C CYS A 272 9.30 2.62 -6.31
N ALA A 273 8.96 1.90 -7.38
CA ALA A 273 9.60 0.62 -7.71
C ALA A 273 11.11 0.80 -7.97
N THR A 274 11.55 1.85 -8.64
CA THR A 274 12.96 2.11 -8.94
C THR A 274 13.79 2.24 -7.66
N CYS A 275 13.28 2.99 -6.67
CA CYS A 275 13.96 3.15 -5.38
C CYS A 275 13.92 1.87 -4.53
N HIS A 276 12.75 1.21 -4.45
CA HIS A 276 12.52 0.17 -3.46
C HIS A 276 12.72 -1.26 -3.95
N MET A 277 12.55 -1.54 -5.24
CA MET A 277 12.45 -2.91 -5.74
C MET A 277 13.25 -3.17 -7.02
N SER A 278 13.16 -2.31 -8.02
CA SER A 278 13.74 -2.56 -9.35
C SER A 278 15.27 -2.59 -9.32
N GLY A 279 15.85 -3.36 -10.22
CA GLY A 279 17.25 -3.22 -10.60
C GLY A 279 17.45 -1.88 -11.32
N PHE A 280 18.33 -1.03 -10.78
CA PHE A 280 18.63 0.27 -11.34
C PHE A 280 20.10 0.66 -11.04
N GLY A 281 20.82 1.01 -12.07
CA GLY A 281 22.26 1.25 -11.92
C GLY A 281 22.99 0.01 -11.42
N LEU A 282 23.53 0.07 -10.20
CA LEU A 282 24.26 -1.03 -9.56
C LEU A 282 23.38 -1.86 -8.60
N SER A 283 22.14 -1.43 -8.38
CA SER A 283 21.22 -2.11 -7.45
C SER A 283 20.53 -3.29 -8.13
N ALA A 284 20.52 -4.45 -7.50
CA ALA A 284 19.78 -5.62 -7.97
C ALA A 284 18.27 -5.48 -7.70
N THR A 285 17.45 -6.15 -8.50
CA THR A 285 16.01 -6.29 -8.22
C THR A 285 15.78 -7.04 -6.91
N THR A 286 14.81 -6.60 -6.12
CA THR A 286 14.40 -7.27 -4.88
C THR A 286 12.88 -7.25 -4.72
N HIS A 287 12.32 -8.28 -4.08
CA HIS A 287 10.93 -8.32 -3.60
C HIS A 287 10.83 -8.14 -2.07
N ASP A 288 11.93 -7.92 -1.39
CA ASP A 288 11.93 -7.36 -0.04
C ASP A 288 11.92 -5.83 -0.13
N VAL A 289 10.75 -5.22 -0.01
CA VAL A 289 10.58 -3.76 -0.05
C VAL A 289 11.31 -3.04 1.08
N GLY A 290 11.76 -3.79 2.09
CA GLY A 290 12.54 -3.30 3.22
C GLY A 290 14.05 -3.29 3.00
N ASP A 291 14.54 -4.00 1.98
CA ASP A 291 15.97 -4.28 1.74
C ASP A 291 16.86 -3.03 1.62
N ARG A 292 16.27 -1.88 1.26
CA ARG A 292 16.97 -0.61 1.06
C ARG A 292 16.61 0.45 2.09
N LEU A 293 15.83 0.11 3.13
CA LEU A 293 15.34 1.08 4.11
C LEU A 293 16.22 1.13 5.35
N THR A 294 16.50 2.36 5.82
CA THR A 294 17.32 2.64 7.02
C THR A 294 16.52 2.60 8.32
N TRP A 295 15.29 3.10 8.29
CA TRP A 295 14.49 3.37 9.49
C TRP A 295 13.15 2.61 9.48
N TYR A 296 12.62 2.35 10.69
CA TYR A 296 11.22 2.01 10.91
C TYR A 296 10.38 3.29 11.09
N LEU A 297 10.15 4.03 10.01
CA LEU A 297 9.51 5.36 10.08
C LEU A 297 8.04 5.31 10.51
N ALA A 298 7.34 4.21 10.31
CA ALA A 298 5.95 4.05 10.74
C ALA A 298 5.78 3.80 12.25
N SER A 299 6.86 3.56 12.98
CA SER A 299 6.82 3.44 14.44
C SER A 299 6.63 4.81 15.09
N ALA A 300 6.01 4.85 16.27
CA ALA A 300 5.87 6.08 17.04
C ALA A 300 7.24 6.71 17.26
N ILE A 301 8.11 6.03 17.96
CA ILE A 301 9.53 6.37 18.05
C ILE A 301 10.25 5.53 16.98
N SER A 302 10.78 6.19 15.96
CA SER A 302 11.51 5.53 14.88
C SER A 302 12.87 5.05 15.36
N SER A 303 13.23 3.84 14.97
CA SER A 303 14.54 3.23 15.23
C SER A 303 15.18 2.75 13.94
N ARG A 304 16.49 2.52 13.99
CA ARG A 304 17.23 1.90 12.87
C ARG A 304 16.74 0.46 12.67
N ARG A 305 16.68 0.05 11.40
CA ARG A 305 16.37 -1.33 11.04
C ARG A 305 17.57 -2.25 11.31
N PRO A 306 17.38 -3.56 11.47
CA PRO A 306 18.49 -4.49 11.36
C PRO A 306 19.23 -4.27 10.04
N ALA A 307 20.56 -4.40 10.03
CA ALA A 307 21.41 -4.20 8.85
C ALA A 307 21.21 -2.85 8.13
N TRP A 308 20.88 -1.79 8.86
CA TRP A 308 20.53 -0.48 8.29
C TRP A 308 21.69 0.15 7.50
N GLU A 309 22.95 -0.12 7.86
CA GLU A 309 24.11 0.37 7.14
C GLU A 309 24.15 -0.20 5.72
N GLU A 310 24.00 -1.50 5.59
CA GLU A 310 23.97 -2.19 4.31
C GLU A 310 22.75 -1.80 3.49
N ASN A 311 21.60 -1.67 4.13
CA ASN A 311 20.35 -1.19 3.50
C ASN A 311 20.53 0.21 2.93
N ARG A 312 21.17 1.11 3.70
CA ARG A 312 21.51 2.49 3.28
C ARG A 312 22.41 2.48 2.05
N VAL A 313 23.48 1.68 2.06
CA VAL A 313 24.40 1.56 0.91
C VAL A 313 23.63 1.10 -0.33
N ARG A 314 22.72 0.13 -0.22
CA ARG A 314 21.90 -0.32 -1.37
C ARG A 314 21.00 0.79 -1.92
N MET A 315 20.36 1.58 -1.05
CA MET A 315 19.56 2.74 -1.50
C MET A 315 20.45 3.84 -2.11
N GLN A 316 21.59 4.15 -1.50
CA GLN A 316 22.53 5.13 -2.03
C GLN A 316 23.01 4.77 -3.45
N GLN A 317 23.18 3.48 -3.77
CA GLN A 317 23.52 3.04 -5.13
C GLN A 317 22.47 3.46 -6.16
N VAL A 318 21.19 3.49 -5.79
CA VAL A 318 20.13 4.03 -6.67
C VAL A 318 20.30 5.54 -6.83
N CYS A 319 20.51 6.28 -5.75
CA CYS A 319 20.69 7.74 -5.79
C CYS A 319 21.91 8.15 -6.65
N LEU A 320 23.01 7.43 -6.48
CA LEU A 320 24.29 7.71 -7.15
C LEU A 320 24.29 7.46 -8.68
N ALA A 321 23.23 6.85 -9.21
CA ALA A 321 23.04 6.78 -10.65
C ALA A 321 22.83 8.17 -11.29
N CYS A 322 22.37 9.17 -10.49
CA CYS A 322 22.09 10.53 -10.95
C CYS A 322 22.79 11.61 -10.10
N HIS A 323 22.94 11.39 -8.79
CA HIS A 323 23.41 12.39 -7.84
C HIS A 323 24.88 12.18 -7.43
N SER A 324 25.56 13.25 -6.99
CA SER A 324 26.92 13.16 -6.44
C SER A 324 26.90 12.59 -5.01
N ASN A 325 28.06 12.03 -4.58
CA ASN A 325 28.20 11.53 -3.21
C ASN A 325 27.86 12.61 -2.17
N ASN A 326 28.43 13.83 -2.30
CA ASN A 326 28.16 14.88 -1.33
C ASN A 326 26.67 15.21 -1.20
N PHE A 327 25.94 15.25 -2.32
CA PHE A 327 24.49 15.48 -2.27
C PHE A 327 23.77 14.37 -1.52
N VAL A 328 24.15 13.11 -1.77
CA VAL A 328 23.54 11.95 -1.12
C VAL A 328 23.87 11.93 0.37
N ASP A 329 25.11 12.20 0.74
CA ASP A 329 25.55 12.24 2.15
C ASP A 329 24.80 13.35 2.91
N ASP A 330 24.77 14.58 2.39
CA ASP A 330 24.04 15.72 2.97
C ASP A 330 22.53 15.42 3.14
N PHE A 331 21.93 14.74 2.16
CA PHE A 331 20.51 14.32 2.23
C PHE A 331 20.27 13.34 3.38
N TYR A 332 21.15 12.34 3.54
CA TYR A 332 21.02 11.36 4.63
C TYR A 332 21.23 11.98 6.00
N ASP A 333 22.20 12.87 6.15
CA ASP A 333 22.47 13.59 7.41
C ASP A 333 21.27 14.47 7.80
N ALA A 334 20.70 15.19 6.86
CA ALA A 334 19.50 16.01 7.09
C ALA A 334 18.27 15.15 7.44
N GLY A 335 18.06 14.03 6.73
CA GLY A 335 16.98 13.11 7.00
C GLY A 335 17.09 12.47 8.39
N ASP A 336 18.27 12.04 8.79
CA ASP A 336 18.52 11.48 10.11
C ASP A 336 18.24 12.53 11.23
N ALA A 337 18.71 13.74 11.07
CA ALA A 337 18.46 14.82 12.03
C ALA A 337 16.98 15.19 12.16
N LEU A 338 16.22 15.08 11.06
CA LEU A 338 14.78 15.30 11.12
C LEU A 338 14.07 14.16 11.86
N VAL A 339 14.42 12.90 11.60
CA VAL A 339 13.85 11.76 12.34
C VAL A 339 14.08 11.91 13.84
N ASP A 340 15.29 12.31 14.25
CA ASP A 340 15.63 12.54 15.64
C ASP A 340 14.79 13.68 16.26
N SER A 341 14.56 14.76 15.51
CA SER A 341 13.71 15.87 15.96
C SER A 341 12.25 15.45 16.13
N ILE A 342 11.69 14.72 15.17
CA ILE A 342 10.31 14.21 15.28
C ILE A 342 10.18 13.20 16.42
N ASN A 343 11.14 12.29 16.57
CA ASN A 343 11.17 11.38 17.70
C ASN A 343 11.15 12.13 19.03
N THR A 344 11.90 13.23 19.14
CA THR A 344 11.96 14.07 20.35
C THR A 344 10.58 14.64 20.69
N TRP A 345 9.83 15.19 19.74
CA TRP A 345 8.48 15.68 19.99
C TRP A 345 7.49 14.57 20.35
N VAL A 346 7.60 13.40 19.73
CA VAL A 346 6.77 12.25 20.10
C VAL A 346 7.10 11.77 21.52
N MET A 347 8.39 11.70 21.89
CA MET A 347 8.79 11.39 23.27
C MET A 347 8.28 12.43 24.27
N LEU A 348 8.23 13.70 23.88
CA LEU A 348 7.61 14.75 24.72
C LEU A 348 6.12 14.48 24.94
N SER A 349 5.38 14.09 23.89
CA SER A 349 3.97 13.73 24.06
C SER A 349 3.76 12.52 24.97
N ASP A 350 4.62 11.51 24.87
CA ASP A 350 4.63 10.36 25.78
C ASP A 350 4.86 10.78 27.24
N TRP A 351 5.83 11.69 27.45
CA TRP A 351 6.14 12.25 28.77
C TRP A 351 4.95 13.01 29.34
N MET A 352 4.27 13.83 28.54
CA MET A 352 3.09 14.57 28.97
C MET A 352 1.94 13.64 29.39
N MET A 353 1.77 12.49 28.73
CA MET A 353 0.75 11.49 29.06
C MET A 353 1.10 10.67 30.32
N GLN A 354 2.37 10.63 30.74
CA GLN A 354 2.81 9.75 31.83
C GLN A 354 2.12 10.03 33.19
N PRO A 355 1.96 11.29 33.65
CA PRO A 355 1.25 11.57 34.90
C PRO A 355 -0.20 11.05 34.93
N LEU A 356 -0.90 11.09 33.79
CA LEU A 356 -2.26 10.55 33.68
C LEU A 356 -2.27 9.02 33.81
N LYS A 357 -1.31 8.34 33.17
CA LYS A 357 -1.14 6.89 33.30
C LYS A 357 -0.83 6.48 34.74
N ASP A 358 0.12 7.16 35.38
CA ASP A 358 0.57 6.86 36.75
C ASP A 358 -0.52 7.05 37.80
N ASN A 359 -1.43 7.99 37.58
CA ASN A 359 -2.53 8.28 38.49
C ASN A 359 -3.86 7.61 38.08
N GLY A 360 -3.89 6.81 37.04
CA GLY A 360 -5.09 6.12 36.57
C GLY A 360 -6.20 7.09 36.13
N LEU A 361 -5.83 8.21 35.51
CA LEU A 361 -6.75 9.25 35.04
C LEU A 361 -7.20 9.03 33.57
N LEU A 362 -6.72 7.98 32.92
CA LEU A 362 -7.17 7.53 31.61
C LEU A 362 -8.08 6.32 31.76
N THR A 363 -9.05 6.19 30.87
CA THR A 363 -9.88 4.99 30.81
C THR A 363 -9.08 3.79 30.29
N ALA A 364 -9.57 2.57 30.54
CA ALA A 364 -8.92 1.36 30.01
C ALA A 364 -9.23 1.10 28.53
N GLN A 365 -10.20 1.81 27.97
CA GLN A 365 -10.62 1.68 26.59
C GLN A 365 -9.88 2.72 25.74
N ALA A 366 -9.25 2.27 24.66
CA ALA A 366 -8.61 3.18 23.70
C ALA A 366 -9.66 3.92 22.87
N PHE A 367 -9.37 5.16 22.51
CA PHE A 367 -10.20 6.02 21.64
C PHE A 367 -11.61 6.34 22.16
N ASP A 368 -11.82 6.43 23.45
CA ASP A 368 -13.09 6.86 24.05
C ASP A 368 -13.04 8.27 24.64
N GLU A 369 -11.86 8.89 24.71
CA GLU A 369 -11.64 10.28 25.15
C GLU A 369 -10.96 11.12 24.05
N PRO A 370 -11.21 12.44 23.97
CA PRO A 370 -10.55 13.31 22.99
C PRO A 370 -9.02 13.25 23.05
N ILE A 371 -8.43 13.17 24.22
CA ILE A 371 -6.99 13.13 24.45
C ILE A 371 -6.32 11.92 23.77
N ASP A 372 -7.03 10.80 23.63
CA ASP A 372 -6.53 9.62 22.94
C ASP A 372 -6.28 9.92 21.45
N PHE A 373 -7.20 10.65 20.82
CA PHE A 373 -7.07 11.06 19.42
C PHE A 373 -5.99 12.10 19.24
N THR A 374 -5.90 13.10 20.11
CA THR A 374 -4.84 14.14 20.08
C THR A 374 -3.47 13.48 20.16
N TYR A 375 -3.27 12.62 21.16
CA TYR A 375 -2.00 11.91 21.34
C TYR A 375 -1.70 10.98 20.13
N PHE A 376 -2.70 10.25 19.63
CA PHE A 376 -2.55 9.37 18.48
C PHE A 376 -2.15 10.13 17.21
N ASN A 377 -2.77 11.29 16.95
CA ASN A 377 -2.45 12.12 15.80
C ASN A 377 -0.99 12.59 15.78
N ILE A 378 -0.44 12.98 16.94
CA ILE A 378 0.95 13.45 17.05
C ILE A 378 1.94 12.44 16.48
N TRP A 379 1.82 11.17 16.84
CA TRP A 379 2.78 10.16 16.42
C TRP A 379 2.35 9.40 15.18
N HIS A 380 1.05 9.10 15.02
CA HIS A 380 0.54 8.21 13.97
C HIS A 380 0.31 8.95 12.65
N HIS A 381 -0.24 10.15 12.70
CA HIS A 381 -0.43 10.96 11.50
C HIS A 381 0.77 11.89 11.27
N TRP A 382 0.90 12.93 12.05
CA TRP A 382 1.85 14.02 11.81
C TRP A 382 3.31 13.58 11.93
N GLY A 383 3.62 12.78 12.94
CA GLY A 383 4.97 12.23 13.12
C GLY A 383 5.41 11.32 11.98
N ARG A 384 4.53 10.47 11.49
CA ARG A 384 4.82 9.63 10.30
C ARG A 384 4.96 10.47 9.05
N THR A 385 4.02 11.38 8.82
CA THR A 385 3.98 12.25 7.64
C THR A 385 5.25 13.09 7.51
N ALA A 386 5.70 13.73 8.60
CA ALA A 386 6.95 14.49 8.60
C ALA A 386 8.17 13.63 8.25
N LYS A 387 8.26 12.43 8.84
CA LYS A 387 9.37 11.49 8.59
C LYS A 387 9.35 10.96 7.16
N PHE A 388 8.20 10.59 6.62
CA PHE A 388 8.09 10.18 5.22
C PHE A 388 8.37 11.34 4.27
N GLY A 389 7.87 12.54 4.57
CA GLY A 389 8.10 13.75 3.80
C GLY A 389 9.59 14.04 3.61
N SER A 390 10.41 13.89 4.66
CA SER A 390 11.85 14.11 4.56
C SER A 390 12.55 13.12 3.64
N TRP A 391 12.23 11.83 3.76
CA TRP A 391 12.89 10.77 2.99
C TRP A 391 12.44 10.67 1.54
N MET A 392 11.29 11.25 1.18
CA MET A 392 10.76 11.28 -0.18
C MET A 392 10.64 12.69 -0.76
N GLN A 393 11.21 13.71 -0.07
CA GLN A 393 11.36 15.09 -0.53
C GLN A 393 10.05 15.87 -0.73
N GLY A 394 9.01 15.58 0.05
CA GLY A 394 7.78 16.37 0.09
C GLY A 394 7.83 17.43 1.19
N ALA A 395 8.22 18.64 0.84
CA ALA A 395 8.46 19.73 1.79
C ALA A 395 7.20 20.15 2.55
N ASP A 396 6.04 20.12 1.90
CA ASP A 396 4.73 20.43 2.51
C ASP A 396 4.37 19.41 3.60
N TYR A 397 4.67 18.14 3.37
CA TYR A 397 4.45 17.06 4.33
C TYR A 397 5.43 17.07 5.49
N VAL A 398 6.63 17.63 5.33
CA VAL A 398 7.53 17.90 6.45
C VAL A 398 7.02 19.04 7.31
N GLN A 399 6.59 20.15 6.68
CA GLN A 399 6.24 21.40 7.37
C GLN A 399 4.78 21.44 7.79
N TRP A 400 3.85 21.58 6.84
CA TRP A 400 2.44 21.90 7.14
C TRP A 400 1.62 20.68 7.57
N HIS A 401 1.86 19.52 6.97
CA HIS A 401 1.21 18.27 7.32
C HIS A 401 2.04 17.42 8.31
N GLY A 402 3.06 17.99 8.90
CA GLY A 402 3.98 17.33 9.82
C GLY A 402 4.33 18.18 11.02
N ALA A 403 5.47 18.88 10.99
CA ALA A 403 6.00 19.62 12.15
C ALA A 403 5.03 20.67 12.70
N TYR A 404 4.30 21.39 11.84
CA TYR A 404 3.30 22.38 12.27
C TYR A 404 2.17 21.73 13.08
N GLU A 405 1.62 20.64 12.56
CA GLU A 405 0.52 19.92 13.21
C GLU A 405 0.98 19.26 14.53
N ILE A 406 2.22 18.75 14.58
CA ILE A 406 2.81 18.26 15.84
C ILE A 406 2.82 19.38 16.90
N LEU A 407 3.31 20.56 16.54
CA LEU A 407 3.36 21.68 17.49
C LEU A 407 1.96 22.12 17.92
N HIS A 408 1.01 22.15 17.01
CA HIS A 408 -0.39 22.47 17.29
C HIS A 408 -1.01 21.46 18.27
N ASP A 409 -0.88 20.16 17.97
CA ASP A 409 -1.48 19.12 18.81
C ASP A 409 -0.74 18.93 20.14
N LEU A 410 0.56 19.23 20.24
CA LEU A 410 1.27 19.31 21.52
C LEU A 410 0.69 20.41 22.42
N ALA A 411 0.30 21.56 21.86
CA ALA A 411 -0.33 22.63 22.64
C ALA A 411 -1.72 22.21 23.14
N ILE A 412 -2.51 21.54 22.31
CA ILE A 412 -3.82 20.97 22.68
C ILE A 412 -3.63 19.89 23.76
N LEU A 413 -2.71 18.96 23.54
CA LEU A 413 -2.44 17.87 24.48
C LEU A 413 -2.07 18.40 25.87
N ARG A 414 -1.27 19.48 25.93
CA ARG A 414 -0.96 20.14 27.20
C ARG A 414 -2.23 20.60 27.93
N GLU A 415 -3.13 21.32 27.23
CA GLU A 415 -4.37 21.80 27.81
C GLU A 415 -5.25 20.65 28.35
N GLU A 416 -5.35 19.56 27.57
CA GLU A 416 -6.13 18.37 27.94
C GLU A 416 -5.53 17.64 29.16
N VAL A 417 -4.20 17.50 29.20
CA VAL A 417 -3.50 16.87 30.34
C VAL A 417 -3.63 17.72 31.59
N ASP A 418 -3.34 19.03 31.50
CA ASP A 418 -3.43 19.96 32.65
C ASP A 418 -4.85 19.98 33.22
N ALA A 419 -5.89 20.00 32.37
CA ALA A 419 -7.28 19.96 32.84
C ALA A 419 -7.60 18.68 33.64
N LYS A 420 -7.13 17.52 33.19
CA LYS A 420 -7.33 16.24 33.91
C LYS A 420 -6.55 16.19 35.22
N LEU A 421 -5.34 16.75 35.27
CA LEU A 421 -4.53 16.83 36.49
C LEU A 421 -5.20 17.77 37.52
N GLU A 422 -5.66 18.95 37.09
CA GLU A 422 -6.36 19.91 37.96
C GLU A 422 -7.68 19.32 38.52
N GLU A 423 -8.46 18.62 37.70
CA GLU A 423 -9.68 17.92 38.13
C GLU A 423 -9.38 16.88 39.21
N ALA A 424 -8.22 16.22 39.13
CA ALA A 424 -7.75 15.25 40.11
C ALA A 424 -7.07 15.92 41.35
N GLY A 425 -6.94 17.26 41.36
CA GLY A 425 -6.27 18.01 42.42
C GLY A 425 -4.75 17.87 42.41
N LEU A 426 -4.17 17.59 41.25
CA LEU A 426 -2.74 17.48 40.99
C LEU A 426 -2.21 18.77 40.36
N GLU A 427 -0.89 19.01 40.47
CA GLU A 427 -0.25 20.16 39.82
C GLU A 427 -0.20 19.95 38.29
N PRO A 428 -0.39 20.98 37.48
CA PRO A 428 -0.24 20.94 36.03
C PRO A 428 1.21 20.63 35.62
N LEU A 429 1.42 20.32 34.35
CA LEU A 429 2.74 20.00 33.78
C LEU A 429 3.72 21.17 33.95
N ASP A 430 4.91 20.90 34.52
CA ASP A 430 6.01 21.86 34.56
C ASP A 430 6.80 21.82 33.24
N LEU A 431 6.48 22.75 32.35
CA LEU A 431 7.06 22.84 30.99
C LEU A 431 7.85 24.15 30.84
N PRO A 432 8.95 24.15 30.05
CA PRO A 432 9.72 25.35 29.74
C PRO A 432 8.89 26.47 29.08
N ASP A 433 9.25 27.72 29.29
CA ASP A 433 8.55 28.90 28.72
C ASP A 433 8.46 28.91 27.20
N ASN A 434 9.43 28.27 26.51
CA ASN A 434 9.48 28.16 25.04
C ASN A 434 8.78 26.90 24.49
N PHE A 435 8.02 26.17 25.34
CA PHE A 435 7.18 25.07 24.85
C PHE A 435 6.21 25.56 23.73
N PRO A 436 5.97 24.79 22.66
CA PRO A 436 6.44 23.42 22.35
C PRO A 436 7.67 23.35 21.43
N SER A 437 8.60 24.29 21.53
CA SER A 437 9.79 24.29 20.67
C SER A 437 10.61 23.00 20.77
N ILE A 438 11.43 22.71 19.76
CA ILE A 438 12.30 21.53 19.77
C ILE A 438 13.35 21.60 20.90
N ASP A 439 13.79 22.77 21.29
CA ASP A 439 14.74 22.93 22.40
C ASP A 439 14.06 22.63 23.75
N ALA A 440 12.83 23.11 23.96
CA ALA A 440 12.03 22.73 25.13
C ALA A 440 11.81 21.21 25.21
N ALA A 441 11.50 20.58 24.06
CA ALA A 441 11.30 19.14 23.99
C ALA A 441 12.59 18.38 24.37
N ARG A 442 13.77 18.82 23.87
CA ARG A 442 15.07 18.25 24.24
C ARG A 442 15.40 18.39 25.72
N ASP A 443 15.11 19.56 26.29
CA ASP A 443 15.37 19.83 27.73
C ASP A 443 14.53 18.89 28.62
N VAL A 444 13.25 18.70 28.28
CA VAL A 444 12.35 17.81 29.04
C VAL A 444 12.75 16.34 28.88
N VAL A 445 12.92 15.87 27.62
CA VAL A 445 13.23 14.47 27.33
C VAL A 445 14.65 14.10 27.78
N GLY A 446 15.63 15.01 27.62
CA GLY A 446 17.03 14.79 28.00
C GLY A 446 17.22 14.66 29.50
N SER A 447 16.44 15.38 30.33
CA SER A 447 16.48 15.30 31.79
C SER A 447 16.04 13.95 32.36
N GLN A 448 15.41 13.08 31.57
CA GLN A 448 14.97 11.73 31.97
C GLN A 448 16.03 10.65 31.71
N SER A 449 17.09 10.97 30.98
CA SER A 449 18.17 10.02 30.63
C SER A 449 19.37 10.05 31.58
N GLU A 450 19.35 10.91 32.60
CA GLU A 450 20.27 10.98 33.74
C GLU A 450 19.69 10.32 34.98
#